data_150edad379c0c3079daaa4cf2328f3c1
#
_entry.id   150edad379c0c3079daaa4cf2328f3c1
#
_cell.length_a   1.000
_cell.length_b   1.000
_cell.length_c   1.000
_cell.angle_alpha   90.00
_cell.angle_beta   90.00
_cell.angle_gamma   90.00
#
_symmetry.space_group_name_H-M   'P 1'
#
loop_
_entity.id
_entity.type
_entity.pdbx_description
1 polymer ?
#
loop_
_entity_poly.entity_id
_entity_poly.type
_entity_poly.pdbx_seq_one_letter_code
_entity_poly.pdbx_strand_id
1 'polypeptide(L)'
;MTALSENLSESPSSTRTAETEEAEQTQGAAETAGTAGTPGTAPAEAPAGSAEPATVLKVAGLHITDRATDREIVHGVDFELTPGKAVGVVGESGSGKTLTCRAVLGILPAHFEISEGAVEIAGTDIATLTPQQWTRLRGATISAVFQDPASYLNPSIKVGAQIAEVVRAKNGLKRGPARQRALELLRAVHLREPELVYGQYTYELSGGMLQRVLIAAAIAAGPRVLIADEATTALDVTVQAEILDLLADLRERTGLALVVVSHDLAVVAQICDEVLVMRQGEVVEHGPTRQVLHHPRHEYTRLLVAEHEQYGLDRFRTSKEAS
;
A
#
# COMPACT_ATOMS: atom_id res chain seq x y z
N MET A 1 15.83 -37.63 -44.79
CA MET A 1 16.97 -38.54 -44.59
C MET A 1 17.23 -38.58 -43.10
N THR A 2 16.87 -39.69 -42.54
CA THR A 2 17.51 -40.61 -41.62
C THR A 2 17.42 -40.10 -40.16
N ALA A 3 16.55 -40.56 -39.31
CA ALA A 3 16.17 -41.88 -38.80
C ALA A 3 16.97 -42.30 -37.56
N LEU A 4 16.18 -42.62 -36.51
CA LEU A 4 16.34 -43.73 -35.52
C LEU A 4 17.45 -43.52 -34.45
N SER A 5 17.31 -43.93 -33.19
CA SER A 5 16.41 -44.91 -32.49
C SER A 5 16.69 -44.78 -30.99
N GLU A 6 15.66 -44.91 -30.14
CA GLU A 6 15.41 -45.95 -29.16
C GLU A 6 16.55 -46.35 -28.22
N ASN A 7 16.35 -46.22 -26.90
CA ASN A 7 16.31 -47.40 -26.07
C ASN A 7 15.67 -47.17 -24.68
N LEU A 8 14.80 -48.10 -24.38
CA LEU A 8 14.11 -48.46 -23.15
C LEU A 8 15.06 -49.21 -22.17
N SER A 9 14.72 -49.20 -20.92
CA SER A 9 14.73 -50.27 -19.90
C SER A 9 15.22 -49.74 -18.55
N GLU A 10 14.76 -50.01 -17.42
CA GLU A 10 13.82 -50.94 -16.81
C GLU A 10 13.85 -50.61 -15.29
N SER A 11 12.73 -50.73 -14.64
CA SER A 11 12.65 -50.80 -13.19
C SER A 11 13.13 -52.17 -12.70
N PRO A 12 13.46 -52.33 -11.41
CA PRO A 12 12.53 -53.14 -10.62
C PRO A 12 12.27 -52.66 -9.17
N SER A 13 11.13 -53.08 -8.73
CA SER A 13 10.52 -53.13 -7.41
C SER A 13 11.19 -54.06 -6.43
N SER A 14 11.05 -53.82 -5.11
CA SER A 14 10.91 -54.81 -4.03
C SER A 14 10.62 -54.08 -2.70
N THR A 15 9.45 -54.10 -2.13
CA THR A 15 8.68 -55.04 -1.32
C THR A 15 9.20 -55.29 0.12
N ARG A 16 8.27 -55.00 1.09
CA ARG A 16 8.04 -55.59 2.45
C ARG A 16 9.03 -55.20 3.56
N THR A 17 8.63 -55.01 4.81
CA THR A 17 7.58 -55.63 5.64
C THR A 17 7.26 -54.76 6.84
N ALA A 18 6.06 -54.94 7.36
CA ALA A 18 5.51 -54.45 8.62
C ALA A 18 6.12 -55.15 9.82
N GLU A 19 6.09 -54.50 10.96
CA GLU A 19 5.80 -55.20 12.25
C GLU A 19 5.25 -54.24 13.29
N THR A 20 4.20 -54.67 13.89
CA THR A 20 3.35 -54.24 14.98
C THR A 20 4.01 -54.53 16.30
N GLU A 21 3.82 -53.72 17.34
CA GLU A 21 3.55 -54.27 18.70
C GLU A 21 2.92 -53.21 19.62
N GLU A 22 1.97 -53.73 20.36
CA GLU A 22 0.98 -53.15 21.26
C GLU A 22 1.48 -53.07 22.71
N ALA A 23 0.59 -52.46 23.49
CA ALA A 23 0.31 -52.63 24.92
C ALA A 23 1.21 -51.82 25.89
N GLU A 24 0.78 -51.27 27.02
CA GLU A 24 -0.39 -51.57 27.88
C GLU A 24 -0.60 -50.44 28.90
N GLN A 25 -1.78 -50.34 29.37
CA GLN A 25 -2.41 -49.56 30.42
C GLN A 25 -1.68 -49.59 31.78
N THR A 26 -1.83 -48.53 32.59
CA THR A 26 -2.35 -48.72 33.95
C THR A 26 -2.96 -47.42 34.54
N GLN A 27 -4.11 -47.61 35.15
CA GLN A 27 -4.92 -46.71 35.96
C GLN A 27 -4.31 -46.49 37.35
N GLY A 28 -4.67 -45.37 37.96
CA GLY A 28 -4.52 -45.18 39.41
C GLY A 28 -5.18 -43.88 39.88
N ALA A 29 -6.38 -44.06 40.47
CA ALA A 29 -7.16 -42.98 41.11
C ALA A 29 -6.72 -42.77 42.57
N ALA A 30 -6.96 -41.57 43.10
CA ALA A 30 -7.67 -41.31 44.36
C ALA A 30 -7.50 -39.85 44.84
N GLU A 31 -8.62 -39.21 45.01
CA GLU A 31 -9.13 -38.22 45.96
C GLU A 31 -8.19 -37.80 47.14
N THR A 32 -8.20 -36.46 47.42
CA THR A 32 -8.84 -35.94 48.65
C THR A 32 -8.92 -34.41 48.65
N ALA A 33 -10.01 -33.94 49.22
CA ALA A 33 -10.45 -32.58 49.40
C ALA A 33 -9.62 -31.73 50.38
N GLY A 34 -9.66 -30.41 50.22
CA GLY A 34 -9.18 -29.43 51.20
C GLY A 34 -9.53 -28.02 50.79
N THR A 35 -10.57 -27.49 51.43
CA THR A 35 -11.08 -26.12 51.40
C THR A 35 -10.10 -25.09 51.97
N ALA A 36 -10.03 -23.89 51.40
CA ALA A 36 -10.25 -22.55 52.00
C ALA A 36 -9.38 -21.45 51.40
N GLY A 37 -10.00 -20.30 51.16
CA GLY A 37 -9.33 -19.02 51.29
C GLY A 37 -9.06 -18.23 50.00
N THR A 38 -10.08 -17.52 49.53
CA THR A 38 -9.90 -16.34 48.65
C THR A 38 -9.31 -15.18 49.45
N PRO A 39 -8.37 -14.44 48.88
CA PRO A 39 -8.50 -12.99 48.89
C PRO A 39 -8.49 -12.45 47.46
N GLY A 40 -9.49 -11.56 47.20
CA GLY A 40 -9.65 -10.86 45.96
C GLY A 40 -8.42 -10.04 45.58
N THR A 41 -7.95 -10.31 44.39
CA THR A 41 -7.00 -9.40 43.72
C THR A 41 -7.85 -8.55 42.76
N ALA A 42 -7.94 -7.27 43.08
CA ALA A 42 -8.50 -6.25 42.19
C ALA A 42 -7.79 -6.30 40.83
N PRO A 43 -8.50 -6.04 39.72
CA PRO A 43 -7.84 -5.90 38.45
C PRO A 43 -6.93 -4.68 38.50
N ALA A 44 -5.66 -4.87 38.21
CA ALA A 44 -4.72 -3.80 38.02
C ALA A 44 -5.22 -2.90 36.86
N GLU A 45 -5.59 -1.67 37.17
CA GLU A 45 -5.76 -0.63 36.18
C GLU A 45 -4.48 -0.53 35.34
N ALA A 46 -4.61 -0.86 34.05
CA ALA A 46 -3.59 -0.54 33.08
C ALA A 46 -3.42 0.99 33.04
N PRO A 47 -2.21 1.53 33.02
CA PRO A 47 -2.02 2.96 32.91
C PRO A 47 -2.55 3.38 31.53
N ALA A 48 -3.58 4.23 31.51
CA ALA A 48 -4.03 4.97 30.36
C ALA A 48 -2.97 6.06 30.04
N GLY A 49 -1.85 5.61 29.48
CA GLY A 49 -0.95 6.48 28.74
C GLY A 49 -1.57 6.63 27.35
N SER A 50 -1.98 7.84 26.99
CA SER A 50 -2.25 8.23 25.62
C SER A 50 -0.94 8.11 24.82
N ALA A 51 -0.63 6.91 24.34
CA ALA A 51 0.42 6.72 23.37
C ALA A 51 0.00 7.49 22.12
N GLU A 52 0.74 8.52 21.76
CA GLU A 52 0.61 9.14 20.43
C GLU A 52 0.59 8.01 19.38
N PRO A 53 -0.30 8.08 18.39
CA PRO A 53 -0.38 7.02 17.38
C PRO A 53 0.99 6.86 16.73
N ALA A 54 1.58 5.68 16.88
CA ALA A 54 2.95 5.42 16.43
C ALA A 54 3.06 5.73 14.95
N THR A 55 3.97 6.63 14.55
CA THR A 55 4.27 7.01 13.17
C THR A 55 4.51 5.77 12.32
N VAL A 56 3.83 5.67 11.16
CA VAL A 56 3.97 4.53 10.24
C VAL A 56 4.93 4.81 9.09
N LEU A 57 5.13 6.09 8.76
CA LEU A 57 6.11 6.56 7.80
C LEU A 57 6.68 7.88 8.30
N LYS A 58 8.00 7.97 8.34
CA LYS A 58 8.73 9.20 8.64
C LYS A 58 9.79 9.42 7.57
N VAL A 59 9.80 10.60 7.01
CA VAL A 59 10.80 11.09 6.08
C VAL A 59 11.43 12.31 6.73
N ALA A 60 12.74 12.30 6.91
CA ALA A 60 13.47 13.34 7.62
C ALA A 60 14.66 13.80 6.78
N GLY A 61 14.61 15.08 6.34
CA GLY A 61 15.66 15.72 5.58
C GLY A 61 16.07 14.93 4.34
N LEU A 62 15.11 14.39 3.56
CA LEU A 62 15.43 13.53 2.41
C LEU A 62 16.01 14.34 1.25
N HIS A 63 17.24 14.04 0.88
CA HIS A 63 17.91 14.56 -0.32
C HIS A 63 18.14 13.44 -1.33
N ILE A 64 17.95 13.73 -2.62
CA ILE A 64 18.15 12.77 -3.71
C ILE A 64 19.02 13.41 -4.77
N THR A 65 20.12 12.75 -5.11
CA THR A 65 21.10 13.19 -6.11
C THR A 65 21.11 12.25 -7.32
N ASP A 66 21.22 12.82 -8.50
CA ASP A 66 21.50 12.12 -9.75
C ASP A 66 23.01 11.91 -9.86
N ARG A 67 23.45 10.67 -9.73
CA ARG A 67 24.88 10.28 -9.82
C ARG A 67 25.50 10.54 -11.18
N ALA A 68 24.67 10.58 -12.25
CA ALA A 68 25.20 10.79 -13.61
C ALA A 68 25.59 12.25 -13.85
N THR A 69 24.91 13.18 -13.20
CA THR A 69 25.10 14.63 -13.39
C THR A 69 25.64 15.33 -12.15
N ASP A 70 25.78 14.61 -11.03
CA ASP A 70 26.12 15.15 -9.71
C ASP A 70 25.18 16.29 -9.28
N ARG A 71 23.94 16.20 -9.74
CA ARG A 71 22.90 17.22 -9.47
C ARG A 71 21.93 16.71 -8.41
N GLU A 72 21.74 17.50 -7.40
CA GLU A 72 20.67 17.29 -6.44
C GLU A 72 19.31 17.62 -7.06
N ILE A 73 18.34 16.73 -6.86
CA ILE A 73 16.99 16.81 -7.45
C ILE A 73 15.92 17.01 -6.39
N VAL A 74 16.15 16.48 -5.17
CA VAL A 74 15.25 16.66 -4.03
C VAL A 74 16.08 17.19 -2.87
N HIS A 75 15.57 18.25 -2.23
CA HIS A 75 16.31 19.10 -1.30
C HIS A 75 15.62 19.13 0.07
N GLY A 76 15.92 18.18 0.94
CA GLY A 76 15.51 18.21 2.36
C GLY A 76 13.99 18.06 2.57
N VAL A 77 13.38 17.00 2.06
CA VAL A 77 11.95 16.74 2.25
C VAL A 77 11.69 16.13 3.63
N ASP A 78 10.77 16.74 4.39
CA ASP A 78 10.32 16.31 5.71
C ASP A 78 8.83 16.09 5.75
N PHE A 79 8.37 14.93 6.23
CA PHE A 79 6.99 14.68 6.63
C PHE A 79 6.86 13.41 7.48
N GLU A 80 5.78 13.34 8.25
CA GLU A 80 5.41 12.15 9.02
C GLU A 80 3.98 11.75 8.72
N LEU A 81 3.71 10.45 8.83
CA LEU A 81 2.38 9.90 8.57
C LEU A 81 2.01 8.90 9.67
N THR A 82 0.85 9.10 10.27
CA THR A 82 0.29 8.22 11.29
C THR A 82 -0.82 7.34 10.71
N PRO A 83 -1.21 6.23 11.37
CA PRO A 83 -2.29 5.36 10.89
C PRO A 83 -3.58 6.13 10.62
N GLY A 84 -4.24 5.81 9.52
CA GLY A 84 -5.51 6.42 9.12
C GLY A 84 -5.41 7.88 8.66
N LYS A 85 -4.21 8.45 8.53
CA LYS A 85 -3.99 9.79 7.99
C LYS A 85 -3.60 9.75 6.52
N ALA A 86 -3.84 10.86 5.83
CA ALA A 86 -3.47 11.04 4.44
C ALA A 86 -2.69 12.33 4.25
N VAL A 87 -1.54 12.23 3.57
CA VAL A 87 -0.73 13.36 3.16
C VAL A 87 -0.73 13.47 1.63
N GLY A 88 -1.00 14.67 1.12
CA GLY A 88 -0.92 15.00 -0.29
C GLY A 88 0.45 15.56 -0.64
N VAL A 89 1.01 15.17 -1.78
CA VAL A 89 2.23 15.75 -2.33
C VAL A 89 1.86 16.35 -3.68
N VAL A 90 1.87 17.67 -3.80
CA VAL A 90 1.45 18.38 -5.01
C VAL A 90 2.55 19.26 -5.58
N GLY A 91 2.46 19.61 -6.86
CA GLY A 91 3.40 20.46 -7.55
C GLY A 91 3.48 20.13 -9.05
N GLU A 92 4.22 20.93 -9.81
CA GLU A 92 4.42 20.72 -11.25
C GLU A 92 5.11 19.40 -11.59
N SER A 93 5.01 18.97 -12.85
CA SER A 93 5.81 17.85 -13.36
C SER A 93 7.31 18.16 -13.21
N GLY A 94 8.08 17.19 -12.72
CA GLY A 94 9.50 17.38 -12.47
C GLY A 94 9.85 18.02 -11.12
N SER A 95 8.89 18.35 -10.25
CA SER A 95 9.18 18.92 -8.92
C SER A 95 9.76 17.95 -7.89
N GLY A 96 9.94 16.65 -8.24
CA GLY A 96 10.55 15.65 -7.33
C GLY A 96 9.57 14.71 -6.66
N LYS A 97 8.25 14.88 -6.77
CA LYS A 97 7.20 14.10 -6.08
C LYS A 97 7.35 12.58 -6.26
N THR A 98 7.31 12.13 -7.50
CA THR A 98 7.46 10.70 -7.83
C THR A 98 8.82 10.15 -7.39
N LEU A 99 9.87 10.95 -7.46
CA LEU A 99 11.22 10.54 -7.04
C LEU A 99 11.27 10.34 -5.51
N THR A 100 10.67 11.26 -4.75
CA THR A 100 10.49 11.14 -3.29
C THR A 100 9.73 9.86 -2.94
N CYS A 101 8.61 9.58 -3.61
CA CYS A 101 7.84 8.35 -3.37
C CYS A 101 8.63 7.08 -3.74
N ARG A 102 9.40 7.10 -4.83
CA ARG A 102 10.27 5.97 -5.21
C ARG A 102 11.40 5.75 -4.22
N ALA A 103 11.94 6.82 -3.63
CA ALA A 103 12.92 6.72 -2.55
C ALA A 103 12.34 6.00 -1.33
N VAL A 104 11.15 6.43 -0.88
CA VAL A 104 10.42 5.79 0.22
C VAL A 104 10.14 4.32 -0.05
N LEU A 105 9.81 3.93 -1.28
CA LEU A 105 9.58 2.54 -1.69
C LEU A 105 10.87 1.73 -1.91
N GLY A 106 12.05 2.37 -1.87
CA GLY A 106 13.34 1.75 -2.18
C GLY A 106 13.44 1.25 -3.62
N ILE A 107 12.83 1.97 -4.58
CA ILE A 107 12.81 1.65 -6.02
C ILE A 107 13.31 2.82 -6.87
N LEU A 108 14.23 3.60 -6.34
CA LEU A 108 14.91 4.63 -7.12
C LEU A 108 15.55 4.02 -8.37
N PRO A 109 15.48 4.68 -9.54
CA PRO A 109 16.28 4.29 -10.71
C PRO A 109 17.77 4.29 -10.35
N ALA A 110 18.56 3.44 -11.01
CA ALA A 110 19.95 3.14 -10.64
C ALA A 110 20.88 4.35 -10.63
N HIS A 111 20.55 5.41 -11.36
CA HIS A 111 21.34 6.64 -11.42
C HIS A 111 20.98 7.65 -10.31
N PHE A 112 19.95 7.40 -9.51
CA PHE A 112 19.61 8.22 -8.34
C PHE A 112 20.02 7.53 -7.04
N GLU A 113 20.37 8.33 -6.05
CA GLU A 113 20.61 7.86 -4.69
C GLU A 113 20.05 8.82 -3.65
N ILE A 114 19.74 8.30 -2.47
CA ILE A 114 19.53 9.11 -1.28
C ILE A 114 20.92 9.55 -0.82
N SER A 115 21.20 10.86 -0.95
CA SER A 115 22.49 11.44 -0.56
C SER A 115 22.53 11.85 0.91
N GLU A 116 21.41 12.32 1.45
CA GLU A 116 21.26 12.71 2.86
C GLU A 116 19.85 12.42 3.35
N GLY A 117 19.66 12.45 4.68
CA GLY A 117 18.40 12.22 5.34
C GLY A 117 18.11 10.77 5.69
N ALA A 118 16.92 10.53 6.24
CA ALA A 118 16.48 9.21 6.67
C ALA A 118 15.01 8.97 6.29
N VAL A 119 14.68 7.72 6.01
CA VAL A 119 13.31 7.25 5.82
C VAL A 119 13.06 6.07 6.73
N GLU A 120 12.06 6.19 7.60
CA GLU A 120 11.65 5.11 8.49
C GLU A 120 10.25 4.63 8.13
N ILE A 121 10.08 3.31 7.97
CA ILE A 121 8.80 2.65 7.73
C ILE A 121 8.49 1.74 8.91
N ALA A 122 7.43 2.04 9.65
CA ALA A 122 7.03 1.32 10.86
C ALA A 122 8.19 1.15 11.87
N GLY A 123 8.98 2.22 12.06
CA GLY A 123 10.13 2.27 12.97
C GLY A 123 11.40 1.58 12.44
N THR A 124 11.44 1.21 11.17
CA THR A 124 12.61 0.61 10.54
C THR A 124 13.22 1.57 9.51
N ASP A 125 14.48 1.94 9.70
CA ASP A 125 15.24 2.73 8.73
C ASP A 125 15.51 1.91 7.46
N ILE A 126 15.06 2.44 6.32
CA ILE A 126 15.18 1.76 5.02
C ILE A 126 16.63 1.59 4.55
N ALA A 127 17.55 2.45 5.00
CA ALA A 127 18.96 2.36 4.65
C ALA A 127 19.63 1.08 5.18
N THR A 128 19.05 0.50 6.25
CA THR A 128 19.56 -0.72 6.90
C THR A 128 19.00 -2.00 6.29
N LEU A 129 18.03 -1.91 5.36
CA LEU A 129 17.30 -3.06 4.86
C LEU A 129 18.07 -3.84 3.80
N THR A 130 18.21 -5.14 4.03
CA THR A 130 18.67 -6.09 3.02
C THR A 130 17.61 -6.30 1.92
N PRO A 131 17.97 -6.79 0.73
CA PRO A 131 17.01 -7.11 -0.33
C PRO A 131 15.88 -8.04 0.11
N GLN A 132 16.18 -9.01 0.99
CA GLN A 132 15.17 -9.94 1.53
C GLN A 132 14.20 -9.25 2.49
N GLN A 133 14.68 -8.32 3.33
CA GLN A 133 13.84 -7.51 4.21
C GLN A 133 12.94 -6.57 3.39
N TRP A 134 13.47 -5.94 2.34
CA TRP A 134 12.68 -5.17 1.39
C TRP A 134 11.55 -6.00 0.74
N THR A 135 11.86 -7.24 0.33
CA THR A 135 10.84 -8.14 -0.25
C THR A 135 9.71 -8.44 0.75
N ARG A 136 10.00 -8.55 2.04
CA ARG A 136 8.99 -8.73 3.09
C ARG A 136 8.19 -7.46 3.34
N LEU A 137 8.86 -6.31 3.42
CA LEU A 137 8.25 -5.02 3.76
C LEU A 137 7.31 -4.52 2.65
N ARG A 138 7.75 -4.62 1.37
CA ARG A 138 6.90 -4.23 0.23
C ARG A 138 5.69 -5.14 0.11
N GLY A 139 4.52 -4.55 -0.01
CA GLY A 139 3.21 -5.20 -0.05
C GLY A 139 2.64 -5.52 1.33
N ALA A 140 3.45 -5.89 2.34
CA ALA A 140 2.96 -6.23 3.68
C ALA A 140 2.92 -5.02 4.64
N THR A 141 3.83 -4.07 4.49
CA THR A 141 3.85 -2.86 5.33
C THR A 141 3.62 -1.60 4.50
N ILE A 142 4.30 -1.49 3.35
CA ILE A 142 4.12 -0.41 2.39
C ILE A 142 3.82 -0.97 1.02
N SER A 143 2.88 -0.35 0.31
CA SER A 143 2.50 -0.70 -1.05
C SER A 143 2.32 0.56 -1.89
N ALA A 144 2.19 0.41 -3.20
CA ALA A 144 1.98 1.54 -4.10
C ALA A 144 1.03 1.19 -5.25
N VAL A 145 0.36 2.23 -5.74
CA VAL A 145 -0.44 2.25 -6.97
C VAL A 145 0.11 3.39 -7.83
N PHE A 146 0.46 3.09 -9.07
CA PHE A 146 1.05 4.04 -10.02
C PHE A 146 0.05 4.40 -11.13
N GLN A 147 0.40 5.40 -11.91
CA GLN A 147 -0.43 6.07 -12.91
C GLN A 147 -1.02 5.14 -13.98
N ASP A 148 -0.27 4.16 -14.47
CA ASP A 148 -0.70 3.24 -15.55
C ASP A 148 -0.94 1.82 -15.02
N PRO A 149 -2.20 1.45 -14.70
CA PRO A 149 -2.50 0.13 -14.16
C PRO A 149 -2.18 -1.01 -15.15
N ALA A 150 -2.23 -0.76 -16.45
CA ALA A 150 -1.96 -1.78 -17.45
C ALA A 150 -0.49 -2.22 -17.44
N SER A 151 0.43 -1.32 -17.10
CA SER A 151 1.88 -1.62 -17.00
C SER A 151 2.25 -2.51 -15.79
N TYR A 152 1.38 -2.59 -14.78
CA TYR A 152 1.62 -3.35 -13.55
C TYR A 152 0.87 -4.67 -13.47
N LEU A 153 -0.03 -4.93 -14.43
CA LEU A 153 -0.80 -6.16 -14.53
C LEU A 153 -0.37 -6.95 -15.76
N ASN A 154 -0.13 -8.24 -15.60
CA ASN A 154 0.25 -9.11 -16.71
C ASN A 154 -0.97 -9.37 -17.62
N PRO A 155 -0.95 -8.97 -18.91
CA PRO A 155 -2.10 -9.13 -19.81
C PRO A 155 -2.41 -10.59 -20.17
N SER A 156 -1.46 -11.50 -19.97
CA SER A 156 -1.62 -12.93 -20.25
C SER A 156 -2.17 -13.73 -19.07
N ILE A 157 -2.39 -13.09 -17.91
CA ILE A 157 -2.88 -13.75 -16.70
C ILE A 157 -4.18 -13.07 -16.26
N LYS A 158 -5.17 -13.88 -15.90
CA LYS A 158 -6.46 -13.40 -15.37
C LYS A 158 -6.24 -12.55 -14.13
N VAL A 159 -6.94 -11.42 -14.02
CA VAL A 159 -6.69 -10.44 -12.96
C VAL A 159 -6.91 -11.01 -11.54
N GLY A 160 -7.92 -11.85 -11.37
CA GLY A 160 -8.16 -12.50 -10.08
C GLY A 160 -7.06 -13.49 -9.69
N ALA A 161 -6.41 -14.15 -10.66
CA ALA A 161 -5.27 -15.02 -10.39
C ALA A 161 -4.04 -14.23 -9.95
N GLN A 162 -3.82 -13.04 -10.50
CA GLN A 162 -2.73 -12.14 -10.09
C GLN A 162 -2.91 -11.67 -8.65
N ILE A 163 -4.13 -11.23 -8.26
CA ILE A 163 -4.44 -10.86 -6.86
C ILE A 163 -4.24 -12.07 -5.93
N ALA A 164 -4.76 -13.24 -6.32
CA ALA A 164 -4.61 -14.46 -5.53
C ALA A 164 -3.14 -14.88 -5.35
N GLU A 165 -2.28 -14.61 -6.34
CA GLU A 165 -0.84 -14.88 -6.24
C GLU A 165 -0.16 -13.94 -5.23
N VAL A 166 -0.51 -12.65 -5.21
CA VAL A 166 -0.04 -11.72 -4.16
C VAL A 166 -0.45 -12.21 -2.77
N VAL A 167 -1.72 -12.59 -2.61
CA VAL A 167 -2.24 -13.15 -1.35
C VAL A 167 -1.46 -14.41 -0.94
N ARG A 168 -1.19 -15.31 -1.86
CA ARG A 168 -0.39 -16.53 -1.59
C ARG A 168 1.03 -16.22 -1.17
N ALA A 169 1.69 -15.35 -1.93
CA ALA A 169 3.09 -15.00 -1.70
C ALA A 169 3.32 -14.26 -0.37
N LYS A 170 2.38 -13.40 0.03
CA LYS A 170 2.52 -12.55 1.22
C LYS A 170 1.88 -13.13 2.47
N ASN A 171 0.72 -13.78 2.33
CA ASN A 171 -0.03 -14.30 3.49
C ASN A 171 0.10 -15.82 3.65
N GLY A 172 0.83 -16.51 2.77
CA GLY A 172 1.07 -17.95 2.87
C GLY A 172 -0.16 -18.83 2.61
N LEU A 173 -1.23 -18.28 2.05
CA LEU A 173 -2.49 -18.99 1.86
C LEU A 173 -2.38 -20.04 0.74
N LYS A 174 -3.10 -21.17 0.90
CA LYS A 174 -3.29 -22.17 -0.15
C LYS A 174 -4.20 -21.61 -1.25
N ARG A 175 -4.23 -22.28 -2.43
CA ARG A 175 -4.96 -21.82 -3.64
C ARG A 175 -6.43 -21.48 -3.39
N GLY A 176 -7.18 -22.36 -2.70
CA GLY A 176 -8.60 -22.14 -2.42
C GLY A 176 -8.88 -20.90 -1.58
N PRO A 177 -8.31 -20.81 -0.35
CA PRO A 177 -8.41 -19.60 0.49
C PRO A 177 -7.90 -18.33 -0.19
N ALA A 178 -6.82 -18.40 -0.96
CA ALA A 178 -6.30 -17.23 -1.69
C ALA A 178 -7.28 -16.74 -2.77
N ARG A 179 -7.95 -17.68 -3.50
CA ARG A 179 -9.02 -17.32 -4.44
C ARG A 179 -10.18 -16.62 -3.73
N GLN A 180 -10.61 -17.16 -2.60
CA GLN A 180 -11.70 -16.56 -1.82
C GLN A 180 -11.31 -15.14 -1.35
N ARG A 181 -10.09 -14.99 -0.83
CA ARG A 181 -9.57 -13.67 -0.42
C ARG A 181 -9.46 -12.69 -1.58
N ALA A 182 -9.06 -13.13 -2.77
CA ALA A 182 -9.04 -12.29 -3.96
C ALA A 182 -10.44 -11.81 -4.37
N LEU A 183 -11.46 -12.65 -4.26
CA LEU A 183 -12.85 -12.25 -4.49
C LEU A 183 -13.35 -11.23 -3.46
N GLU A 184 -12.99 -11.39 -2.19
CA GLU A 184 -13.29 -10.40 -1.13
C GLU A 184 -12.63 -9.06 -1.42
N LEU A 185 -11.37 -9.05 -1.89
CA LEU A 185 -10.66 -7.84 -2.29
C LEU A 185 -11.32 -7.14 -3.48
N LEU A 186 -11.75 -7.90 -4.50
CA LEU A 186 -12.50 -7.34 -5.63
C LEU A 186 -13.83 -6.70 -5.20
N ARG A 187 -14.52 -7.29 -4.20
CA ARG A 187 -15.71 -6.66 -3.59
C ARG A 187 -15.35 -5.41 -2.80
N ALA A 188 -14.27 -5.46 -2.04
CA ALA A 188 -13.81 -4.33 -1.21
C ALA A 188 -13.43 -3.10 -2.04
N VAL A 189 -13.03 -3.28 -3.30
CA VAL A 189 -12.79 -2.18 -4.24
C VAL A 189 -14.00 -1.84 -5.10
N HIS A 190 -15.20 -2.20 -4.66
CA HIS A 190 -16.49 -1.90 -5.29
C HIS A 190 -16.62 -2.38 -6.74
N LEU A 191 -15.97 -3.47 -7.12
CA LEU A 191 -16.19 -4.11 -8.42
C LEU A 191 -17.49 -4.90 -8.37
N ARG A 192 -18.38 -4.61 -9.33
CA ARG A 192 -19.59 -5.39 -9.56
C ARG A 192 -19.18 -6.75 -10.14
N GLU A 193 -19.91 -7.81 -9.82
CA GLU A 193 -19.70 -9.18 -10.34
C GLU A 193 -18.23 -9.66 -10.18
N PRO A 194 -17.68 -9.70 -8.96
CA PRO A 194 -16.29 -10.00 -8.72
C PRO A 194 -15.87 -11.39 -9.22
N GLU A 195 -16.78 -12.35 -9.29
CA GLU A 195 -16.58 -13.68 -9.87
C GLU A 195 -16.31 -13.62 -11.37
N LEU A 196 -17.03 -12.76 -12.10
CA LEU A 196 -16.81 -12.51 -13.52
C LEU A 196 -15.47 -11.81 -13.73
N VAL A 197 -15.25 -10.70 -13.00
CA VAL A 197 -13.99 -9.92 -13.07
C VAL A 197 -12.78 -10.79 -12.74
N TYR A 198 -12.88 -11.67 -11.74
CA TYR A 198 -11.81 -12.62 -11.40
C TYR A 198 -11.35 -13.45 -12.61
N GLY A 199 -12.28 -13.80 -13.51
CA GLY A 199 -12.04 -14.61 -14.70
C GLY A 199 -11.57 -13.84 -15.93
N GLN A 200 -11.56 -12.51 -15.89
CA GLN A 200 -11.22 -11.64 -17.03
C GLN A 200 -9.71 -11.36 -17.10
N TYR A 201 -9.27 -10.96 -18.29
CA TYR A 201 -7.94 -10.41 -18.54
C TYR A 201 -7.96 -8.88 -18.49
N THR A 202 -6.80 -8.24 -18.43
CA THR A 202 -6.69 -6.79 -18.34
C THR A 202 -7.36 -6.05 -19.50
N TYR A 203 -7.24 -6.56 -20.72
CA TYR A 203 -7.82 -5.96 -21.93
C TYR A 203 -9.35 -6.08 -22.04
N GLU A 204 -9.99 -6.86 -21.18
CA GLU A 204 -11.45 -6.98 -21.08
C GLU A 204 -12.07 -5.99 -20.08
N LEU A 205 -11.24 -5.20 -19.39
CA LEU A 205 -11.65 -4.28 -18.33
C LEU A 205 -11.53 -2.82 -18.77
N SER A 206 -12.43 -1.97 -18.28
CA SER A 206 -12.30 -0.51 -18.43
C SER A 206 -11.13 0.03 -17.60
N GLY A 207 -10.65 1.25 -17.89
CA GLY A 207 -9.58 1.89 -17.12
C GLY A 207 -9.87 1.98 -15.62
N GLY A 208 -11.09 2.38 -15.25
CA GLY A 208 -11.51 2.43 -13.85
C GLY A 208 -11.60 1.05 -13.19
N MET A 209 -11.98 0.00 -13.92
CA MET A 209 -11.95 -1.37 -13.41
C MET A 209 -10.51 -1.86 -13.22
N LEU A 210 -9.61 -1.57 -14.15
CA LEU A 210 -8.18 -1.90 -14.04
C LEU A 210 -7.56 -1.21 -12.83
N GLN A 211 -7.88 0.06 -12.59
CA GLN A 211 -7.41 0.81 -11.43
C GLN A 211 -7.88 0.18 -10.11
N ARG A 212 -9.16 -0.21 -10.04
CA ARG A 212 -9.72 -0.92 -8.88
C ARG A 212 -9.04 -2.29 -8.66
N VAL A 213 -8.76 -3.03 -9.72
CA VAL A 213 -7.99 -4.30 -9.66
C VAL A 213 -6.57 -4.06 -9.14
N LEU A 214 -5.90 -3.00 -9.61
CA LEU A 214 -4.55 -2.65 -9.14
C LEU A 214 -4.57 -2.26 -7.65
N ILE A 215 -5.55 -1.48 -7.21
CA ILE A 215 -5.75 -1.14 -5.79
C ILE A 215 -6.00 -2.43 -4.99
N ALA A 216 -6.86 -3.35 -5.47
CA ALA A 216 -7.11 -4.63 -4.80
C ALA A 216 -5.82 -5.47 -4.64
N ALA A 217 -4.96 -5.50 -5.66
CA ALA A 217 -3.66 -6.16 -5.59
C ALA A 217 -2.72 -5.46 -4.60
N ALA A 218 -2.71 -4.11 -4.59
CA ALA A 218 -1.86 -3.33 -3.71
C ALA A 218 -2.21 -3.51 -2.22
N ILE A 219 -3.51 -3.64 -1.89
CA ILE A 219 -3.97 -3.87 -0.51
C ILE A 219 -4.06 -5.34 -0.11
N ALA A 220 -3.74 -6.27 -1.01
CA ALA A 220 -3.97 -7.72 -0.82
C ALA A 220 -3.25 -8.32 0.39
N ALA A 221 -2.09 -7.78 0.73
CA ALA A 221 -1.29 -8.21 1.88
C ALA A 221 -1.58 -7.43 3.18
N GLY A 222 -2.49 -6.44 3.14
CA GLY A 222 -2.85 -5.61 4.28
C GLY A 222 -1.77 -4.58 4.66
N PRO A 223 -1.28 -3.74 3.73
CA PRO A 223 -0.26 -2.75 4.03
C PRO A 223 -0.75 -1.72 5.05
N ARG A 224 0.17 -1.13 5.79
CA ARG A 224 -0.10 -0.01 6.70
C ARG A 224 -0.02 1.35 5.99
N VAL A 225 0.76 1.42 4.91
CA VAL A 225 0.95 2.61 4.08
C VAL A 225 0.69 2.27 2.62
N LEU A 226 -0.10 3.08 1.93
CA LEU A 226 -0.31 3.02 0.48
C LEU A 226 0.12 4.34 -0.14
N ILE A 227 1.02 4.28 -1.11
CA ILE A 227 1.41 5.41 -1.95
C ILE A 227 0.57 5.34 -3.23
N ALA A 228 -0.20 6.38 -3.50
CA ALA A 228 -0.98 6.58 -4.72
C ALA A 228 -0.30 7.66 -5.57
N ASP A 229 0.59 7.22 -6.48
CA ASP A 229 1.35 8.14 -7.34
C ASP A 229 0.62 8.35 -8.66
N GLU A 230 -0.04 9.50 -8.77
CA GLU A 230 -0.88 9.90 -9.91
C GLU A 230 -1.94 8.84 -10.30
N ALA A 231 -2.47 8.12 -9.31
CA ALA A 231 -3.34 6.97 -9.48
C ALA A 231 -4.67 7.26 -10.19
N THR A 232 -5.01 8.52 -10.43
CA THR A 232 -6.28 8.93 -11.05
C THR A 232 -6.13 9.77 -12.32
N THR A 233 -4.90 10.14 -12.71
CA THR A 233 -4.63 11.12 -13.77
C THR A 233 -5.16 10.71 -15.16
N ALA A 234 -5.23 9.41 -15.46
CA ALA A 234 -5.69 8.89 -16.76
C ALA A 234 -7.19 8.54 -16.80
N LEU A 235 -7.95 8.91 -15.75
CA LEU A 235 -9.36 8.60 -15.60
C LEU A 235 -10.23 9.83 -15.88
N ASP A 236 -11.46 9.61 -16.33
CA ASP A 236 -12.45 10.68 -16.37
C ASP A 236 -12.85 11.15 -14.97
N VAL A 237 -13.38 12.37 -14.86
CA VAL A 237 -13.65 13.05 -13.57
C VAL A 237 -14.56 12.22 -12.66
N THR A 238 -15.54 11.52 -13.23
CA THR A 238 -16.48 10.70 -12.45
C THR A 238 -15.78 9.48 -11.85
N VAL A 239 -15.03 8.76 -12.68
CA VAL A 239 -14.26 7.59 -12.22
C VAL A 239 -13.15 7.99 -11.25
N GLN A 240 -12.51 9.16 -11.46
CA GLN A 240 -11.55 9.72 -10.53
C GLN A 240 -12.18 9.93 -9.13
N ALA A 241 -13.34 10.59 -9.06
CA ALA A 241 -14.05 10.78 -7.79
C ALA A 241 -14.39 9.45 -7.12
N GLU A 242 -14.88 8.47 -7.86
CA GLU A 242 -15.17 7.13 -7.33
C GLU A 242 -13.92 6.40 -6.79
N ILE A 243 -12.75 6.59 -7.39
CA ILE A 243 -11.49 6.01 -6.89
C ILE A 243 -11.03 6.73 -5.62
N LEU A 244 -11.20 8.04 -5.53
CA LEU A 244 -10.88 8.80 -4.32
C LEU A 244 -11.80 8.40 -3.14
N ASP A 245 -13.10 8.24 -3.40
CA ASP A 245 -14.07 7.76 -2.40
C ASP A 245 -13.72 6.34 -1.94
N LEU A 246 -13.32 5.47 -2.86
CA LEU A 246 -12.82 4.12 -2.53
C LEU A 246 -11.58 4.17 -1.62
N LEU A 247 -10.60 5.03 -1.92
CA LEU A 247 -9.40 5.18 -1.09
C LEU A 247 -9.74 5.74 0.29
N ALA A 248 -10.70 6.68 0.37
CA ALA A 248 -11.20 7.23 1.63
C ALA A 248 -11.89 6.16 2.48
N ASP A 249 -12.79 5.34 1.88
CA ASP A 249 -13.45 4.20 2.55
C ASP A 249 -12.44 3.17 3.04
N LEU A 250 -11.45 2.80 2.23
CA LEU A 250 -10.40 1.88 2.63
C LEU A 250 -9.59 2.43 3.82
N ARG A 251 -9.24 3.73 3.79
CA ARG A 251 -8.54 4.42 4.89
C ARG A 251 -9.34 4.35 6.18
N GLU A 252 -10.61 4.70 6.13
CA GLU A 252 -11.49 4.73 7.30
C GLU A 252 -11.70 3.33 7.90
N ARG A 253 -11.94 2.33 7.06
CA ARG A 253 -12.25 0.95 7.50
C ARG A 253 -11.03 0.19 8.01
N THR A 254 -9.84 0.46 7.50
CA THR A 254 -8.64 -0.35 7.78
C THR A 254 -7.56 0.39 8.56
N GLY A 255 -7.70 1.70 8.77
CA GLY A 255 -6.63 2.53 9.35
C GLY A 255 -5.44 2.70 8.40
N LEU A 256 -5.63 2.45 7.09
CA LEU A 256 -4.60 2.63 6.07
C LEU A 256 -4.12 4.07 6.02
N ALA A 257 -2.81 4.28 6.10
CA ALA A 257 -2.20 5.57 5.90
C ALA A 257 -1.93 5.80 4.40
N LEU A 258 -2.23 7.01 3.88
CA LEU A 258 -2.11 7.32 2.47
C LEU A 258 -1.08 8.42 2.19
N VAL A 259 -0.23 8.21 1.19
CA VAL A 259 0.51 9.28 0.51
C VAL A 259 -0.10 9.42 -0.89
N VAL A 260 -0.68 10.58 -1.18
CA VAL A 260 -1.35 10.85 -2.46
C VAL A 260 -0.54 11.87 -3.24
N VAL A 261 0.06 11.43 -4.34
CA VAL A 261 0.78 12.31 -5.25
C VAL A 261 -0.15 12.74 -6.39
N SER A 262 -0.29 14.03 -6.58
CA SER A 262 -1.09 14.59 -7.67
C SER A 262 -0.54 15.93 -8.12
N HIS A 263 -0.80 16.30 -9.37
CA HIS A 263 -0.68 17.68 -9.83
C HIS A 263 -2.01 18.45 -9.67
N ASP A 264 -3.10 17.75 -9.30
CA ASP A 264 -4.43 18.30 -9.10
C ASP A 264 -4.71 18.53 -7.61
N LEU A 265 -4.84 19.79 -7.22
CA LEU A 265 -5.18 20.20 -5.85
C LEU A 265 -6.57 19.72 -5.41
N ALA A 266 -7.52 19.54 -6.35
CA ALA A 266 -8.85 19.05 -6.03
C ALA A 266 -8.81 17.61 -5.48
N VAL A 267 -7.93 16.77 -6.03
CA VAL A 267 -7.69 15.40 -5.53
C VAL A 267 -7.25 15.43 -4.06
N VAL A 268 -6.27 16.29 -3.77
CA VAL A 268 -5.72 16.42 -2.41
C VAL A 268 -6.72 17.03 -1.44
N ALA A 269 -7.49 18.03 -1.91
CA ALA A 269 -8.55 18.65 -1.12
C ALA A 269 -9.63 17.67 -0.66
N GLN A 270 -9.91 16.65 -1.48
CA GLN A 270 -10.94 15.66 -1.21
C GLN A 270 -10.54 14.63 -0.15
N ILE A 271 -9.27 14.18 -0.16
CA ILE A 271 -8.88 12.99 0.63
C ILE A 271 -7.78 13.24 1.66
N CYS A 272 -6.94 14.28 1.51
CA CYS A 272 -5.76 14.49 2.34
C CYS A 272 -6.02 15.38 3.55
N ASP A 273 -5.45 15.01 4.70
CA ASP A 273 -5.48 15.82 5.93
C ASP A 273 -4.45 16.96 5.85
N GLU A 274 -3.27 16.67 5.32
CA GLU A 274 -2.16 17.60 5.14
C GLU A 274 -1.67 17.58 3.71
N VAL A 275 -0.99 18.63 3.29
CA VAL A 275 -0.41 18.76 1.96
C VAL A 275 0.99 19.34 2.01
N LEU A 276 1.90 18.73 1.23
CA LEU A 276 3.20 19.25 0.88
C LEU A 276 3.14 19.82 -0.53
N VAL A 277 3.49 21.06 -0.71
CA VAL A 277 3.62 21.70 -2.02
C VAL A 277 5.09 21.68 -2.43
N MET A 278 5.41 20.94 -3.48
CA MET A 278 6.78 20.78 -3.97
C MET A 278 7.02 21.62 -5.23
N ARG A 279 8.15 22.32 -5.26
CA ARG A 279 8.63 23.05 -6.42
C ARG A 279 10.14 22.88 -6.55
N GLN A 280 10.62 22.48 -7.71
CA GLN A 280 12.07 22.35 -8.02
C GLN A 280 12.86 21.56 -6.98
N GLY A 281 12.27 20.48 -6.43
CA GLY A 281 12.91 19.59 -5.45
C GLY A 281 12.67 19.97 -4.00
N GLU A 282 12.13 21.15 -3.71
CA GLU A 282 11.91 21.67 -2.35
C GLU A 282 10.45 21.61 -1.95
N VAL A 283 10.17 21.44 -0.66
CA VAL A 283 8.86 21.66 -0.06
C VAL A 283 8.74 23.14 0.26
N VAL A 284 8.00 23.87 -0.59
CA VAL A 284 7.83 25.33 -0.45
C VAL A 284 6.72 25.72 0.52
N GLU A 285 5.76 24.81 0.76
CA GLU A 285 4.71 24.99 1.75
C GLU A 285 4.23 23.62 2.26
N HIS A 286 3.98 23.50 3.56
CA HIS A 286 3.44 22.31 4.22
C HIS A 286 2.45 22.73 5.32
N GLY A 287 1.36 21.99 5.44
CA GLY A 287 0.39 22.19 6.50
C GLY A 287 -0.94 21.50 6.27
N PRO A 288 -1.93 21.73 7.16
CA PRO A 288 -3.29 21.24 6.99
C PRO A 288 -3.87 21.64 5.65
N THR A 289 -4.44 20.69 4.91
CA THR A 289 -4.93 20.89 3.54
C THR A 289 -5.84 22.12 3.41
N ARG A 290 -6.80 22.27 4.33
CA ARG A 290 -7.69 23.44 4.33
C ARG A 290 -6.94 24.77 4.46
N GLN A 291 -5.91 24.83 5.32
CA GLN A 291 -5.13 26.05 5.53
C GLN A 291 -4.33 26.40 4.28
N VAL A 292 -3.63 25.43 3.70
CA VAL A 292 -2.80 25.65 2.50
C VAL A 292 -3.64 26.03 1.29
N LEU A 293 -4.84 25.47 1.12
CA LEU A 293 -5.72 25.79 0.00
C LEU A 293 -6.47 27.12 0.16
N HIS A 294 -6.89 27.49 1.37
CA HIS A 294 -7.67 28.72 1.56
C HIS A 294 -6.83 29.94 1.97
N HIS A 295 -5.64 29.70 2.57
CA HIS A 295 -4.75 30.73 3.04
C HIS A 295 -3.29 30.41 2.67
N PRO A 296 -2.99 30.23 1.37
CA PRO A 296 -1.65 29.92 0.90
C PRO A 296 -0.68 31.04 1.25
N ARG A 297 0.46 30.66 1.83
CA ARG A 297 1.49 31.62 2.26
C ARG A 297 2.55 31.84 1.18
N HIS A 298 2.93 30.75 0.48
CA HIS A 298 3.94 30.78 -0.56
C HIS A 298 3.33 31.29 -1.90
N GLU A 299 4.08 32.09 -2.66
CA GLU A 299 3.63 32.65 -3.93
C GLU A 299 3.25 31.55 -4.94
N TYR A 300 4.06 30.51 -5.04
CA TYR A 300 3.80 29.39 -5.92
C TYR A 300 2.51 28.64 -5.56
N THR A 301 2.24 28.45 -4.27
CA THR A 301 0.98 27.84 -3.82
C THR A 301 -0.23 28.69 -4.21
N ARG A 302 -0.10 30.03 -4.09
CA ARG A 302 -1.17 30.95 -4.56
C ARG A 302 -1.44 30.83 -6.05
N LEU A 303 -0.38 30.68 -6.86
CA LEU A 303 -0.53 30.47 -8.31
C LEU A 303 -1.23 29.15 -8.60
N LEU A 304 -0.80 28.05 -7.97
CA LEU A 304 -1.44 26.73 -8.12
C LEU A 304 -2.93 26.75 -7.74
N VAL A 305 -3.27 27.39 -6.63
CA VAL A 305 -4.67 27.52 -6.18
C VAL A 305 -5.48 28.36 -7.17
N ALA A 306 -4.95 29.48 -7.64
CA ALA A 306 -5.62 30.35 -8.61
C ALA A 306 -5.88 29.64 -9.96
N GLU A 307 -4.93 28.87 -10.46
CA GLU A 307 -5.10 28.06 -11.66
C GLU A 307 -6.24 27.04 -11.48
N HIS A 308 -6.32 26.37 -10.33
CA HIS A 308 -7.38 25.40 -10.04
C HIS A 308 -8.75 26.06 -9.82
N GLU A 309 -8.82 27.27 -9.26
CA GLU A 309 -10.07 28.03 -9.13
C GLU A 309 -10.65 28.42 -10.50
N GLN A 310 -9.81 28.75 -11.48
CA GLN A 310 -10.24 28.98 -12.87
C GLN A 310 -10.79 27.72 -13.53
N TYR A 311 -10.33 26.54 -13.14
CA TYR A 311 -10.72 25.23 -13.73
C TYR A 311 -11.77 24.45 -12.94
N GLY A 312 -12.31 24.96 -11.83
CA GLY A 312 -13.49 24.39 -11.20
C GLY A 312 -13.40 23.81 -9.78
N LEU A 313 -12.59 24.36 -8.88
CA LEU A 313 -12.66 24.07 -7.43
C LEU A 313 -14.05 24.35 -6.82
N ASP A 314 -14.87 25.18 -7.44
CA ASP A 314 -16.25 25.45 -7.02
C ASP A 314 -17.17 24.22 -7.02
N ARG A 315 -16.84 23.18 -7.79
CA ARG A 315 -17.62 21.91 -7.82
C ARG A 315 -17.47 21.06 -6.56
N PHE A 316 -16.37 21.19 -5.84
CA PHE A 316 -16.10 20.40 -4.63
C PHE A 316 -16.45 21.14 -3.33
N ARG A 317 -16.69 22.44 -3.38
CA ARG A 317 -17.11 23.26 -2.23
C ARG A 317 -18.53 22.96 -1.77
N THR A 318 -19.44 22.59 -2.69
CA THR A 318 -20.88 22.44 -2.42
C THR A 318 -21.29 21.10 -1.83
N SER A 319 -20.48 20.05 -1.90
CA SER A 319 -20.88 18.71 -1.43
C SER A 319 -20.58 18.44 0.06
N LYS A 320 -19.72 19.23 0.73
CA LYS A 320 -19.39 19.08 2.15
C LYS A 320 -20.04 20.10 3.10
N GLU A 321 -20.70 21.13 2.57
CA GLU A 321 -21.51 22.07 3.40
C GLU A 321 -22.97 21.62 3.57
N ALA A 322 -23.38 20.55 2.90
CA ALA A 322 -24.75 20.01 2.93
C ALA A 322 -24.88 18.70 3.72
N SER A 323 -23.89 18.34 4.56
CA SER A 323 -23.98 17.15 5.44
C SER A 323 -23.79 17.51 6.90
#